data_1ef1125baf71094b0a05d6d5f62e48e1
#
_entry.id   1ef1125baf71094b0a05d6d5f62e48e1
#
_cell.length_a   1.000
_cell.length_b   1.000
_cell.length_c   1.000
_cell.angle_alpha   90.00
_cell.angle_beta   90.00
_cell.angle_gamma   90.00
#
_symmetry.space_group_name_H-M   'P 1'
#
loop_
_entity.id
_entity.type
_entity.pdbx_description
1 polymer ?
#
loop_
_entity_poly.entity_id
_entity_poly.type
_entity_poly.pdbx_seq_one_letter_code
_entity_poly.pdbx_strand_id
1 'polypeptide(L)'
;MSTKNIFFVSFLLICLIPILLSAQDISVHKFIGKTRHDVIKKYGNPVHQDNSNPAMICMFYQTKTNRMIFVSDKNGVYQSEATANYNTESKARNAVDNFISSSVEDGFAVDTVTINDFELSKTGVKADLQMSENKITKNFEVSVKARRSED
;
A
#
# COMPACT_ATOMS: atom_id res chain seq x y z
N MET A 1 -50.45 48.01 2.02
CA MET A 1 -49.57 47.44 3.04
C MET A 1 -48.98 46.18 2.49
N SER A 2 -47.72 46.22 2.17
CA SER A 2 -46.99 45.11 1.48
C SER A 2 -46.29 44.22 2.51
N THR A 3 -46.71 42.98 2.65
CA THR A 3 -46.03 41.96 3.42
C THR A 3 -45.03 41.27 2.53
N LYS A 4 -43.75 41.56 2.75
CA LYS A 4 -42.64 40.91 2.08
C LYS A 4 -42.45 39.51 2.68
N ASN A 5 -42.79 38.49 1.91
CA ASN A 5 -42.42 37.11 2.22
C ASN A 5 -40.93 36.91 1.97
N ILE A 6 -40.16 36.80 3.02
CA ILE A 6 -38.76 36.41 2.97
C ILE A 6 -38.73 34.90 2.86
N PHE A 7 -38.47 34.39 1.66
CA PHE A 7 -38.14 32.98 1.44
C PHE A 7 -36.76 32.74 2.00
N PHE A 8 -36.69 32.04 3.13
CA PHE A 8 -35.48 31.53 3.70
C PHE A 8 -35.12 30.27 2.91
N VAL A 9 -34.32 30.43 1.85
CA VAL A 9 -33.73 29.29 1.14
C VAL A 9 -32.63 28.74 2.02
N SER A 10 -32.96 27.73 2.82
CA SER A 10 -31.97 26.92 3.54
C SER A 10 -31.15 26.14 2.53
N PHE A 11 -29.99 26.68 2.17
CA PHE A 11 -29.00 25.99 1.35
C PHE A 11 -28.38 24.88 2.21
N LEU A 12 -29.00 23.69 2.13
CA LEU A 12 -28.46 22.48 2.73
C LEU A 12 -27.19 22.11 1.96
N LEU A 13 -26.05 22.63 2.41
CA LEU A 13 -24.73 22.28 1.94
C LEU A 13 -24.46 20.84 2.40
N ILE A 14 -24.88 19.86 1.60
CA ILE A 14 -24.48 18.48 1.78
C ILE A 14 -22.98 18.44 1.49
N CYS A 15 -22.17 18.50 2.57
CA CYS A 15 -20.77 18.11 2.50
C CYS A 15 -20.71 16.66 2.03
N LEU A 16 -20.57 16.44 0.71
CA LEU A 16 -20.06 15.20 0.16
C LEU A 16 -18.62 15.08 0.68
N ILE A 17 -18.49 14.49 1.85
CA ILE A 17 -17.19 13.96 2.28
C ILE A 17 -16.94 12.82 1.30
N PRO A 18 -15.93 12.92 0.41
CA PRO A 18 -15.52 11.76 -0.36
C PRO A 18 -15.11 10.73 0.69
N ILE A 19 -15.89 9.66 0.81
CA ILE A 19 -15.42 8.46 1.46
C ILE A 19 -14.26 8.02 0.55
N LEU A 20 -13.05 8.45 0.91
CA LEU A 20 -11.83 7.88 0.39
C LEU A 20 -11.92 6.40 0.79
N LEU A 21 -12.48 5.58 -0.11
CA LEU A 21 -12.20 4.16 -0.07
C LEU A 21 -10.68 4.11 -0.13
N SER A 22 -10.07 3.92 1.05
CA SER A 22 -8.65 3.69 1.16
C SER A 22 -8.40 2.42 0.37
N ALA A 23 -8.02 2.59 -0.89
CA ALA A 23 -7.50 1.48 -1.67
C ALA A 23 -6.40 0.86 -0.81
N GLN A 24 -6.46 -0.46 -0.64
CA GLN A 24 -5.49 -1.17 0.19
C GLN A 24 -4.11 -0.91 -0.41
N ASP A 25 -3.35 -0.01 0.23
CA ASP A 25 -2.04 0.41 -0.28
C ASP A 25 -1.03 -0.71 0.01
N ILE A 26 -0.52 -1.33 -1.06
CA ILE A 26 0.53 -2.34 -1.03
C ILE A 26 1.84 -1.82 -1.65
N SER A 27 1.95 -0.52 -1.91
CA SER A 27 3.08 0.11 -2.63
C SER A 27 4.33 0.27 -1.76
N VAL A 28 4.63 -0.71 -0.91
CA VAL A 28 5.74 -0.67 0.05
C VAL A 28 7.12 -0.65 -0.61
N HIS A 29 7.24 -1.13 -1.85
CA HIS A 29 8.48 -1.12 -2.64
C HIS A 29 9.03 0.29 -2.89
N LYS A 30 8.16 1.31 -2.90
CA LYS A 30 8.53 2.73 -3.08
C LYS A 30 9.32 3.30 -1.89
N PHE A 31 9.35 2.57 -0.77
CA PHE A 31 10.05 3.01 0.44
C PHE A 31 11.45 2.42 0.59
N ILE A 32 11.87 1.52 -0.29
CA ILE A 32 13.25 1.03 -0.29
C ILE A 32 14.22 2.22 -0.49
N GLY A 33 15.18 2.35 0.42
CA GLY A 33 16.12 3.48 0.46
C GLY A 33 15.58 4.76 1.13
N LYS A 34 14.29 4.81 1.47
CA LYS A 34 13.70 5.94 2.22
C LYS A 34 13.96 5.83 3.71
N THR A 35 13.81 6.93 4.42
CA THR A 35 13.97 6.96 5.87
C THR A 35 12.73 6.41 6.59
N ARG A 36 12.90 6.01 7.87
CA ARG A 36 11.76 5.67 8.73
C ARG A 36 10.76 6.83 8.88
N HIS A 37 11.28 8.05 8.90
CA HIS A 37 10.43 9.25 8.96
C HIS A 37 9.50 9.35 7.75
N ASP A 38 9.98 9.02 6.55
CA ASP A 38 9.15 9.02 5.33
C ASP A 38 8.02 7.98 5.42
N VAL A 39 8.30 6.80 5.99
CA VAL A 39 7.28 5.76 6.24
C VAL A 39 6.22 6.27 7.22
N ILE A 40 6.65 6.85 8.36
CA ILE A 40 5.75 7.41 9.39
C ILE A 40 4.93 8.58 8.81
N LYS A 41 5.54 9.43 8.00
CA LYS A 41 4.84 10.54 7.33
C LYS A 41 3.71 10.04 6.43
N LYS A 42 3.90 8.91 5.76
CA LYS A 42 2.89 8.31 4.85
C LYS A 42 1.81 7.54 5.59
N TYR A 43 2.20 6.67 6.53
CA TYR A 43 1.29 5.69 7.15
C TYR A 43 0.93 6.00 8.61
N GLY A 44 1.48 7.06 9.19
CA GLY A 44 1.32 7.37 10.61
C GLY A 44 2.24 6.51 11.49
N ASN A 45 1.97 6.50 12.79
CA ASN A 45 2.75 5.69 13.73
C ASN A 45 2.47 4.19 13.52
N PRO A 46 3.51 3.34 13.57
CA PRO A 46 3.33 1.89 13.51
C PRO A 46 2.55 1.37 14.73
N VAL A 47 1.83 0.25 14.56
CA VAL A 47 1.16 -0.43 15.69
C VAL A 47 2.16 -1.08 16.63
N HIS A 48 3.33 -1.44 16.13
CA HIS A 48 4.47 -1.94 16.89
C HIS A 48 5.77 -1.57 16.18
N GLN A 49 6.82 -1.29 16.97
CA GLN A 49 8.17 -1.04 16.47
C GLN A 49 9.18 -1.79 17.33
N ASP A 50 10.03 -2.58 16.69
CA ASP A 50 11.16 -3.24 17.34
C ASP A 50 12.46 -2.48 17.03
N ASN A 51 13.06 -1.92 18.08
CA ASN A 51 14.32 -1.17 18.05
C ASN A 51 15.47 -1.93 18.74
N SER A 52 15.29 -3.20 19.05
CA SER A 52 16.29 -3.99 19.81
C SER A 52 17.63 -4.13 19.08
N ASN A 53 17.59 -4.10 17.74
CA ASN A 53 18.79 -4.15 16.90
C ASN A 53 18.85 -2.93 15.97
N PRO A 54 19.84 -2.01 16.14
CA PRO A 54 19.97 -0.83 15.28
C PRO A 54 20.20 -1.14 13.79
N ALA A 55 20.74 -2.34 13.48
CA ALA A 55 20.94 -2.79 12.10
C ALA A 55 19.66 -3.38 11.47
N MET A 56 18.60 -3.60 12.28
CA MET A 56 17.36 -4.23 11.85
C MET A 56 16.19 -3.69 12.67
N ILE A 57 15.83 -2.42 12.43
CA ILE A 57 14.67 -1.81 13.06
C ILE A 57 13.43 -2.14 12.26
N CYS A 58 12.45 -2.79 12.89
CA CYS A 58 11.22 -3.23 12.26
C CYS A 58 10.04 -2.35 12.66
N MET A 59 9.27 -1.88 11.69
CA MET A 59 8.01 -1.16 11.89
C MET A 59 6.86 -1.98 11.34
N PHE A 60 5.83 -2.23 12.17
CA PHE A 60 4.68 -3.05 11.84
C PHE A 60 3.43 -2.17 11.75
N TYR A 61 2.71 -2.32 10.64
CA TYR A 61 1.43 -1.66 10.38
C TYR A 61 0.38 -2.73 10.12
N GLN A 62 -0.78 -2.56 10.70
CA GLN A 62 -1.89 -3.49 10.50
C GLN A 62 -3.23 -2.78 10.54
N THR A 63 -4.06 -3.10 9.56
CA THR A 63 -5.49 -2.77 9.51
C THR A 63 -6.30 -4.06 9.49
N LYS A 64 -7.61 -3.96 9.35
CA LYS A 64 -8.49 -5.14 9.23
C LYS A 64 -8.15 -6.02 8.01
N THR A 65 -7.68 -5.42 6.92
CA THR A 65 -7.51 -6.08 5.62
C THR A 65 -6.10 -6.01 5.05
N ASN A 66 -5.20 -5.26 5.71
CA ASN A 66 -3.86 -5.01 5.21
C ASN A 66 -2.83 -5.09 6.33
N ARG A 67 -1.67 -5.64 6.02
CA ARG A 67 -0.50 -5.71 6.89
C ARG A 67 0.72 -5.23 6.12
N MET A 68 1.55 -4.41 6.76
CA MET A 68 2.82 -3.95 6.19
C MET A 68 3.93 -4.05 7.21
N ILE A 69 5.13 -4.36 6.74
CA ILE A 69 6.36 -4.42 7.54
C ILE A 69 7.44 -3.65 6.78
N PHE A 70 8.17 -2.80 7.50
CA PHE A 70 9.34 -2.11 6.97
C PHE A 70 10.54 -2.42 7.86
N VAL A 71 11.63 -2.86 7.27
CA VAL A 71 12.89 -3.15 7.96
C VAL A 71 13.94 -2.15 7.50
N SER A 72 14.58 -1.49 8.45
CA SER A 72 15.55 -0.41 8.17
C SER A 72 16.83 -0.54 8.97
N ASP A 73 17.90 -0.05 8.40
CA ASP A 73 19.19 0.18 9.03
C ASP A 73 19.51 1.69 9.09
N LYS A 74 20.78 2.05 9.30
CA LYS A 74 21.26 3.43 9.27
C LYS A 74 21.12 4.10 7.90
N ASN A 75 21.04 3.33 6.82
CA ASN A 75 20.96 3.80 5.43
C ASN A 75 19.49 3.85 4.92
N GLY A 76 18.51 3.59 5.79
CA GLY A 76 17.10 3.60 5.46
C GLY A 76 16.47 2.21 5.32
N VAL A 77 15.26 2.17 4.77
CA VAL A 77 14.52 0.93 4.56
C VAL A 77 15.25 0.06 3.53
N TYR A 78 15.58 -1.17 3.88
CA TYR A 78 16.23 -2.11 2.95
C TYR A 78 15.37 -3.32 2.60
N GLN A 79 14.28 -3.54 3.35
CA GLN A 79 13.27 -4.56 3.07
C GLN A 79 11.90 -4.03 3.46
N SER A 80 10.89 -4.37 2.68
CA SER A 80 9.49 -4.09 2.99
C SER A 80 8.58 -5.19 2.48
N GLU A 81 7.49 -5.43 3.20
CA GLU A 81 6.47 -6.39 2.82
C GLU A 81 5.09 -5.78 3.02
N ALA A 82 4.17 -6.10 2.12
CA ALA A 82 2.75 -5.81 2.29
C ALA A 82 1.92 -7.03 1.90
N THR A 83 0.81 -7.21 2.61
CA THR A 83 -0.19 -8.23 2.31
C THR A 83 -1.56 -7.61 2.44
N ALA A 84 -2.39 -7.75 1.40
CA ALA A 84 -3.77 -7.28 1.39
C ALA A 84 -4.72 -8.41 1.03
N ASN A 85 -5.88 -8.47 1.73
CA ASN A 85 -6.88 -9.50 1.54
C ASN A 85 -8.12 -8.95 0.84
N TYR A 86 -8.59 -9.67 -0.17
CA TYR A 86 -9.75 -9.33 -1.00
C TYR A 86 -10.77 -10.46 -0.96
N ASN A 87 -12.05 -10.10 -0.96
CA ASN A 87 -13.15 -11.07 -0.93
C ASN A 87 -13.53 -11.63 -2.31
N THR A 88 -12.95 -11.13 -3.39
CA THR A 88 -13.16 -11.60 -4.76
C THR A 88 -11.88 -11.57 -5.57
N GLU A 89 -11.75 -12.49 -6.53
CA GLU A 89 -10.64 -12.54 -7.47
C GLU A 89 -10.52 -11.24 -8.28
N SER A 90 -11.64 -10.72 -8.76
CA SER A 90 -11.66 -9.48 -9.56
C SER A 90 -11.05 -8.30 -8.81
N LYS A 91 -11.34 -8.13 -7.51
CA LYS A 91 -10.74 -7.07 -6.71
C LYS A 91 -9.24 -7.28 -6.49
N ALA A 92 -8.83 -8.51 -6.25
CA ALA A 92 -7.41 -8.84 -6.11
C ALA A 92 -6.67 -8.60 -7.43
N ARG A 93 -7.25 -9.03 -8.57
CA ARG A 93 -6.68 -8.79 -9.90
C ARG A 93 -6.54 -7.31 -10.21
N ASN A 94 -7.57 -6.51 -9.96
CA ASN A 94 -7.50 -5.06 -10.11
C ASN A 94 -6.41 -4.42 -9.25
N ALA A 95 -6.17 -4.93 -8.04
CA ALA A 95 -5.08 -4.45 -7.19
C ALA A 95 -3.71 -4.79 -7.79
N VAL A 96 -3.53 -6.01 -8.33
CA VAL A 96 -2.32 -6.42 -9.06
C VAL A 96 -2.09 -5.51 -10.28
N ASP A 97 -3.10 -5.31 -11.11
CA ASP A 97 -2.99 -4.50 -12.32
C ASP A 97 -2.65 -3.03 -12.00
N ASN A 98 -3.28 -2.45 -10.98
CA ASN A 98 -2.99 -1.09 -10.52
C ASN A 98 -1.57 -0.98 -9.95
N PHE A 99 -1.12 -1.98 -9.19
CA PHE A 99 0.24 -2.02 -8.66
C PHE A 99 1.28 -2.06 -9.80
N ILE A 100 1.08 -2.94 -10.79
CA ILE A 100 1.96 -3.06 -11.96
C ILE A 100 1.99 -1.74 -12.73
N SER A 101 0.83 -1.16 -13.08
CA SER A 101 0.75 0.10 -13.82
C SER A 101 1.47 1.24 -13.11
N SER A 102 1.22 1.40 -11.82
CA SER A 102 1.89 2.43 -11.00
C SER A 102 3.40 2.19 -10.87
N SER A 103 3.83 0.92 -10.82
CA SER A 103 5.26 0.60 -10.75
C SER A 103 5.98 0.90 -12.07
N VAL A 104 5.34 0.61 -13.21
CA VAL A 104 5.87 0.96 -14.54
C VAL A 104 6.00 2.48 -14.70
N GLU A 105 4.99 3.25 -14.27
CA GLU A 105 5.06 4.72 -14.26
C GLU A 105 6.21 5.25 -13.39
N ASP A 106 6.54 4.56 -12.30
CA ASP A 106 7.68 4.86 -11.44
C ASP A 106 9.04 4.36 -11.99
N GLY A 107 9.05 3.76 -13.18
CA GLY A 107 10.25 3.32 -13.89
C GLY A 107 10.74 1.92 -13.53
N PHE A 108 9.87 1.04 -12.97
CA PHE A 108 10.19 -0.37 -12.80
C PHE A 108 10.02 -1.14 -14.10
N ALA A 109 10.94 -2.04 -14.39
CA ALA A 109 10.72 -3.13 -15.33
C ALA A 109 9.91 -4.22 -14.62
N VAL A 110 9.00 -4.87 -15.35
CA VAL A 110 8.12 -5.92 -14.84
C VAL A 110 8.26 -7.16 -15.69
N ASP A 111 8.61 -8.28 -15.07
CA ASP A 111 8.66 -9.59 -15.67
C ASP A 111 7.51 -10.46 -15.13
N THR A 112 6.75 -11.07 -16.04
CA THR A 112 5.67 -11.99 -15.71
C THR A 112 6.22 -13.41 -15.56
N VAL A 113 6.30 -13.93 -14.34
CA VAL A 113 6.74 -15.30 -14.07
C VAL A 113 5.59 -16.28 -14.30
N THR A 114 4.42 -15.96 -13.74
CA THR A 114 3.15 -16.66 -13.99
C THR A 114 2.02 -15.65 -14.08
N ILE A 115 0.79 -16.13 -14.34
CA ILE A 115 -0.40 -15.25 -14.31
C ILE A 115 -0.63 -14.56 -12.96
N ASN A 116 -0.03 -15.07 -11.88
CA ASN A 116 -0.21 -14.60 -10.52
C ASN A 116 1.09 -14.11 -9.87
N ASP A 117 2.25 -14.29 -10.51
CA ASP A 117 3.55 -13.98 -9.95
C ASP A 117 4.32 -13.05 -10.90
N PHE A 118 4.82 -11.95 -10.37
CA PHE A 118 5.53 -10.92 -11.12
C PHE A 118 6.79 -10.51 -10.37
N GLU A 119 7.88 -10.33 -11.10
CA GLU A 119 9.11 -9.74 -10.61
C GLU A 119 9.25 -8.32 -11.14
N LEU A 120 9.57 -7.39 -10.25
CA LEU A 120 9.77 -6.00 -10.58
C LEU A 120 11.20 -5.59 -10.23
N SER A 121 11.84 -4.85 -11.11
CA SER A 121 13.20 -4.38 -10.91
C SER A 121 13.39 -2.94 -11.34
N LYS A 122 14.17 -2.22 -10.57
CA LYS A 122 14.67 -0.88 -10.83
C LYS A 122 16.03 -0.77 -10.16
N THR A 123 16.92 0.08 -10.63
CA THR A 123 18.25 0.30 -10.02
C THR A 123 18.13 0.42 -8.50
N GLY A 124 18.80 -0.47 -7.77
CA GLY A 124 18.82 -0.53 -6.31
C GLY A 124 17.60 -1.15 -5.65
N VAL A 125 16.58 -1.62 -6.40
CA VAL A 125 15.35 -2.20 -5.85
C VAL A 125 14.89 -3.40 -6.66
N LYS A 126 14.57 -4.50 -5.96
CA LYS A 126 13.84 -5.65 -6.51
C LYS A 126 12.58 -5.88 -5.68
N ALA A 127 11.48 -6.25 -6.35
CA ALA A 127 10.24 -6.57 -5.69
C ALA A 127 9.56 -7.77 -6.36
N ASP A 128 8.91 -8.59 -5.52
CA ASP A 128 8.11 -9.73 -5.95
C ASP A 128 6.64 -9.40 -5.61
N LEU A 129 5.75 -9.54 -6.58
CA LEU A 129 4.31 -9.38 -6.43
C LEU A 129 3.63 -10.71 -6.70
N GLN A 130 2.78 -11.15 -5.78
CA GLN A 130 2.08 -12.42 -5.88
C GLN A 130 0.59 -12.27 -5.53
N MET A 131 -0.26 -12.98 -6.28
CA MET A 131 -1.66 -13.18 -5.93
C MET A 131 -1.93 -14.66 -5.66
N SER A 132 -2.59 -14.97 -4.55
CA SER A 132 -2.96 -16.34 -4.18
C SER A 132 -4.39 -16.44 -3.64
N GLU A 133 -5.04 -17.58 -3.82
CA GLU A 133 -6.31 -17.90 -3.20
C GLU A 133 -6.09 -18.69 -1.89
N ASN A 134 -6.69 -18.22 -0.82
CA ASN A 134 -6.80 -19.02 0.40
C ASN A 134 -7.93 -20.04 0.23
N LYS A 135 -7.56 -21.32 0.05
CA LYS A 135 -8.51 -22.41 -0.24
C LYS A 135 -9.55 -22.65 0.86
N ILE A 136 -9.25 -22.23 2.09
CA ILE A 136 -10.15 -22.41 3.24
C ILE A 136 -11.17 -21.29 3.30
N THR A 137 -10.69 -20.04 3.28
CA THR A 137 -11.57 -18.85 3.43
C THR A 137 -12.16 -18.37 2.11
N LYS A 138 -11.65 -18.87 0.97
CA LYS A 138 -12.01 -18.41 -0.39
C LYS A 138 -11.71 -16.93 -0.65
N ASN A 139 -10.91 -16.31 0.20
CA ASN A 139 -10.39 -14.96 -0.01
C ASN A 139 -9.14 -15.02 -0.87
N PHE A 140 -8.84 -13.90 -1.51
CA PHE A 140 -7.65 -13.70 -2.31
C PHE A 140 -6.67 -12.80 -1.56
N GLU A 141 -5.41 -13.21 -1.53
CA GLU A 141 -4.32 -12.45 -0.95
C GLU A 141 -3.42 -11.91 -2.06
N VAL A 142 -3.10 -10.62 -1.99
CA VAL A 142 -2.06 -10.00 -2.82
C VAL A 142 -0.92 -9.60 -1.90
N SER A 143 0.27 -10.09 -2.17
CA SER A 143 1.47 -9.81 -1.39
C SER A 143 2.57 -9.17 -2.24
N VAL A 144 3.29 -8.25 -1.64
CA VAL A 144 4.48 -7.59 -2.19
C VAL A 144 5.62 -7.78 -1.23
N LYS A 145 6.78 -8.21 -1.74
CA LYS A 145 8.04 -8.25 -0.99
C LYS A 145 9.08 -7.48 -1.77
N ALA A 146 9.64 -6.46 -1.16
CA ALA A 146 10.66 -5.64 -1.81
C ALA A 146 11.93 -5.60 -0.97
N ARG A 147 13.08 -5.50 -1.67
CA ARG A 147 14.39 -5.44 -1.05
C ARG A 147 15.32 -4.53 -1.82
N ARG A 148 16.32 -3.99 -1.12
CA ARG A 148 17.45 -3.33 -1.75
C ARG A 148 18.22 -4.35 -2.58
N SER A 149 18.61 -3.98 -3.81
CA SER A 149 19.55 -4.78 -4.63
C SER A 149 20.88 -4.04 -4.75
N GLU A 150 21.94 -4.81 -4.81
CA GLU A 150 23.31 -4.34 -5.09
C GLU A 150 23.52 -4.51 -6.61
N ASP A 151 23.01 -3.54 -7.39
CA ASP A 151 23.22 -3.52 -8.85
C ASP A 151 24.21 -2.40 -9.19
#